data_c60b22b8e235dff7e23817de0ad8981e
#
_entry.id   c60b22b8e235dff7e23817de0ad8981e
#
_cell.length_a   1.000
_cell.length_b   1.000
_cell.length_c   1.000
_cell.angle_alpha   90.00
_cell.angle_beta   90.00
_cell.angle_gamma   90.00
#
_symmetry.space_group_name_H-M   'P 1'
#
loop_
_entity.id
_entity.type
_entity.pdbx_description
1 polymer ?
#
loop_
_entity_poly.entity_id
_entity_poly.type
_entity_poly.pdbx_seq_one_letter_code
_entity_poly.pdbx_strand_id
1 'polypeptide(L)'
;MTWSYLVKGAFQPRSHKFPVKDCYGKKRCFVVSWFNNCSWLEYSIKADKVYCLYCYLFKEDVGNQGGRDTWSSSSKGFSDWSKKGSLKEHVGNVDSHHSKAAQKCHYLMNQKKHMDENMKKLTKEEMIANYYRLLGSVMSARFCLENSLPFRGHDESEESNSQGMFLSVLNLISTNHPEIGKYTLGNAKKNNKLTSPKIQKEIIECFSKEVTKSICAQIKDDVFGLLVDESSDVSLEEQMAVVVRYVDILGAVRESFIRIVHVKDTASTTLKQAIDDLLASNQLSIKQVRGQGYDGASNMRGEFNGLKALILKDNPSAHYIHCFAHQLQLVIVAVAKKHAGVKTFYEFLSMVVTRVSASCKRKDMLREEKKGESGKRDT
;
A
#
# COMPACT_ATOMS: atom_id res chain seq x y z
N MET A 1 -4.14 13.14 -7.38
CA MET A 1 -4.34 13.35 -8.84
C MET A 1 -5.66 12.76 -9.37
N THR A 2 -5.99 11.52 -9.06
CA THR A 2 -7.18 10.81 -9.60
C THR A 2 -8.51 11.50 -9.32
N TRP A 3 -8.73 12.01 -8.11
CA TRP A 3 -10.00 12.66 -7.72
C TRP A 3 -10.31 13.95 -8.49
N SER A 4 -9.33 14.84 -8.63
CA SER A 4 -9.51 16.11 -9.36
C SER A 4 -9.80 15.90 -10.84
N TYR A 5 -9.26 14.82 -11.40
CA TYR A 5 -9.49 14.43 -12.80
C TYR A 5 -10.91 13.87 -13.00
N LEU A 6 -11.37 13.03 -12.06
CA LEU A 6 -12.73 12.48 -12.09
C LEU A 6 -13.82 13.55 -11.95
N VAL A 7 -13.60 14.53 -11.08
CA VAL A 7 -14.56 15.62 -10.86
C VAL A 7 -14.70 16.50 -12.11
N LYS A 8 -13.61 16.70 -12.86
CA LYS A 8 -13.63 17.45 -14.14
C LYS A 8 -14.34 16.68 -15.26
N GLY A 9 -14.37 15.34 -15.18
CA GLY A 9 -14.87 14.47 -16.23
C GLY A 9 -13.97 14.42 -17.46
N ALA A 10 -14.38 13.61 -18.45
CA ALA A 10 -13.64 13.46 -19.70
C ALA A 10 -13.64 14.75 -20.52
N PHE A 11 -12.48 15.14 -21.02
CA PHE A 11 -12.36 16.31 -21.90
C PHE A 11 -12.98 16.05 -23.28
N GLN A 12 -14.09 16.73 -23.58
CA GLN A 12 -14.89 16.56 -24.79
C GLN A 12 -15.03 17.88 -25.54
N PRO A 13 -14.07 18.27 -26.38
CA PRO A 13 -14.08 19.54 -27.11
C PRO A 13 -15.09 19.53 -28.26
N ARG A 14 -16.36 19.85 -28.02
CA ARG A 14 -17.48 19.76 -28.98
C ARG A 14 -17.39 20.78 -30.12
N SER A 15 -16.75 21.93 -29.88
CA SER A 15 -16.55 23.00 -30.88
C SER A 15 -15.23 22.89 -31.63
N HIS A 16 -14.41 21.84 -31.36
CA HIS A 16 -13.13 21.66 -32.05
C HIS A 16 -13.28 21.21 -33.48
N LYS A 17 -12.42 21.73 -34.38
CA LYS A 17 -12.37 21.34 -35.79
C LYS A 17 -11.43 20.10 -35.88
N PHE A 18 -12.05 18.92 -36.00
CA PHE A 18 -11.29 17.65 -35.96
C PHE A 18 -10.52 17.42 -37.25
N PRO A 19 -9.24 17.02 -37.18
CA PRO A 19 -8.42 16.73 -38.35
C PRO A 19 -8.97 15.59 -39.19
N VAL A 20 -8.90 15.76 -40.50
CA VAL A 20 -9.32 14.72 -41.46
C VAL A 20 -8.12 13.85 -41.79
N LYS A 21 -8.24 12.54 -41.60
CA LYS A 21 -7.23 11.53 -41.94
C LYS A 21 -7.70 10.64 -43.08
N ASP A 22 -6.75 10.14 -43.87
CA ASP A 22 -7.04 9.06 -44.80
C ASP A 22 -7.05 7.72 -44.02
N CYS A 23 -8.21 7.07 -44.08
CA CYS A 23 -8.41 5.77 -43.48
C CYS A 23 -8.83 4.80 -44.61
N TYR A 24 -7.88 4.03 -45.12
CA TYR A 24 -8.10 3.06 -46.19
C TYR A 24 -8.71 3.67 -47.46
N GLY A 25 -8.10 4.78 -47.93
CA GLY A 25 -8.57 5.49 -49.16
C GLY A 25 -9.84 6.31 -48.98
N LYS A 26 -10.36 6.46 -47.74
CA LYS A 26 -11.53 7.31 -47.45
C LYS A 26 -11.16 8.34 -46.37
N LYS A 27 -11.46 9.61 -46.67
CA LYS A 27 -11.29 10.72 -45.73
C LYS A 27 -12.24 10.56 -44.53
N ARG A 28 -11.67 10.46 -43.32
CA ARG A 28 -12.42 10.28 -42.06
C ARG A 28 -11.86 11.24 -40.99
N CYS A 29 -12.75 11.64 -40.07
CA CYS A 29 -12.40 12.40 -38.89
C CYS A 29 -13.20 11.89 -37.69
N PHE A 30 -12.81 12.33 -36.51
CA PHE A 30 -13.60 12.06 -35.30
C PHE A 30 -15.01 12.64 -35.42
N VAL A 31 -16.01 11.92 -34.93
CA VAL A 31 -17.43 12.30 -35.02
C VAL A 31 -17.92 12.78 -33.65
N VAL A 32 -18.30 14.07 -33.57
CA VAL A 32 -18.71 14.75 -32.31
C VAL A 32 -19.87 14.02 -31.61
N SER A 33 -20.79 13.42 -32.39
CA SER A 33 -21.93 12.69 -31.81
C SER A 33 -21.55 11.49 -30.93
N TRP A 34 -20.32 10.98 -31.02
CA TRP A 34 -19.83 9.92 -30.12
C TRP A 34 -19.77 10.37 -28.66
N PHE A 35 -19.55 11.64 -28.41
CA PHE A 35 -19.63 12.20 -27.05
C PHE A 35 -21.04 12.13 -26.43
N ASN A 36 -22.09 12.09 -27.23
CA ASN A 36 -23.46 12.06 -26.70
C ASN A 36 -23.78 10.74 -26.00
N ASN A 37 -23.17 9.63 -26.46
CA ASN A 37 -23.42 8.30 -25.95
C ASN A 37 -22.29 7.77 -25.06
N CYS A 38 -21.15 8.48 -24.94
CA CYS A 38 -19.95 8.03 -24.26
C CYS A 38 -19.40 9.13 -23.36
N SER A 39 -19.96 9.28 -22.15
CA SER A 39 -19.50 10.25 -21.15
C SER A 39 -18.06 10.01 -20.69
N TRP A 40 -17.57 8.79 -20.84
CA TRP A 40 -16.22 8.35 -20.51
C TRP A 40 -15.18 8.62 -21.59
N LEU A 41 -15.60 9.07 -22.78
CA LEU A 41 -14.73 9.26 -23.94
C LEU A 41 -14.03 10.61 -23.86
N GLU A 42 -12.73 10.59 -23.78
CA GLU A 42 -11.85 11.76 -23.72
C GLU A 42 -11.10 11.94 -25.04
N TYR A 43 -11.02 13.16 -25.56
CA TYR A 43 -10.29 13.46 -26.78
C TYR A 43 -9.06 14.33 -26.51
N SER A 44 -7.91 13.89 -26.98
CA SER A 44 -6.68 14.67 -26.95
C SER A 44 -6.49 15.45 -28.24
N ILE A 45 -6.62 16.77 -28.18
CA ILE A 45 -6.38 17.65 -29.33
C ILE A 45 -4.94 17.52 -29.84
N LYS A 46 -3.96 17.43 -28.92
CA LYS A 46 -2.54 17.34 -29.28
C LYS A 46 -2.21 16.04 -30.01
N ALA A 47 -2.81 14.93 -29.61
CA ALA A 47 -2.52 13.61 -30.18
C ALA A 47 -3.46 13.22 -31.33
N ASP A 48 -4.58 13.92 -31.52
CA ASP A 48 -5.72 13.54 -32.37
C ASP A 48 -6.13 12.08 -32.15
N LYS A 49 -6.40 11.75 -30.88
CA LYS A 49 -6.74 10.41 -30.40
C LYS A 49 -7.77 10.48 -29.30
N VAL A 50 -8.50 9.39 -29.11
CA VAL A 50 -9.42 9.24 -27.97
C VAL A 50 -8.94 8.18 -27.00
N TYR A 51 -9.35 8.36 -25.75
CA TYR A 51 -9.03 7.53 -24.60
C TYR A 51 -10.29 7.25 -23.80
N CYS A 52 -10.27 6.18 -23.00
CA CYS A 52 -11.32 5.91 -22.04
C CYS A 52 -10.88 6.39 -20.66
N LEU A 53 -11.52 7.42 -20.11
CA LEU A 53 -11.24 7.97 -18.80
C LEU A 53 -11.28 6.89 -17.70
N TYR A 54 -12.29 6.02 -17.71
CA TYR A 54 -12.44 5.00 -16.70
C TYR A 54 -11.33 3.93 -16.76
N CYS A 55 -11.04 3.43 -17.96
CA CYS A 55 -9.97 2.46 -18.15
C CYS A 55 -8.59 3.06 -17.90
N TYR A 56 -8.39 4.32 -18.24
CA TYR A 56 -7.12 5.02 -17.96
C TYR A 56 -6.83 5.12 -16.47
N LEU A 57 -7.87 5.34 -15.65
CA LEU A 57 -7.71 5.56 -14.21
C LEU A 57 -7.78 4.27 -13.37
N PHE A 58 -8.54 3.25 -13.80
CA PHE A 58 -8.91 2.12 -12.94
C PHE A 58 -8.69 0.74 -13.56
N LYS A 59 -8.13 0.65 -14.77
CA LYS A 59 -7.78 -0.64 -15.33
C LYS A 59 -6.61 -1.25 -14.54
N GLU A 60 -6.82 -2.44 -14.02
CA GLU A 60 -5.75 -3.23 -13.44
C GLU A 60 -4.84 -3.73 -14.56
N ASP A 61 -3.53 -3.71 -14.35
CA ASP A 61 -2.56 -4.37 -15.22
C ASP A 61 -2.75 -5.90 -15.08
N VAL A 62 -3.72 -6.41 -15.80
CA VAL A 62 -3.84 -7.87 -15.99
C VAL A 62 -2.75 -8.25 -16.97
N GLY A 63 -1.75 -8.99 -16.50
CA GLY A 63 -0.60 -9.42 -17.27
C GLY A 63 -0.97 -9.94 -18.65
N ASN A 64 -0.12 -9.67 -19.59
CA ASN A 64 -0.03 -10.06 -21.02
C ASN A 64 -1.02 -11.11 -21.56
N GLN A 65 -2.30 -10.91 -21.44
CA GLN A 65 -3.26 -11.57 -22.31
C GLN A 65 -3.48 -10.68 -23.52
N GLY A 66 -2.70 -10.94 -24.53
CA GLY A 66 -2.72 -10.68 -25.97
C GLY A 66 -3.73 -9.71 -26.61
N GLY A 67 -4.17 -8.64 -25.95
CA GLY A 67 -5.04 -7.63 -26.53
C GLY A 67 -4.32 -6.27 -26.56
N ARG A 68 -4.18 -5.70 -27.75
CA ARG A 68 -3.70 -4.32 -27.96
C ARG A 68 -4.69 -3.34 -27.33
N ASP A 69 -4.52 -3.06 -26.03
CA ASP A 69 -5.33 -2.04 -25.39
C ASP A 69 -4.87 -0.64 -25.84
N THR A 70 -5.65 -0.06 -26.73
CA THR A 70 -5.43 1.29 -27.24
C THR A 70 -6.16 2.36 -26.42
N TRP A 71 -7.10 1.97 -25.53
CA TRP A 71 -8.02 2.89 -24.86
C TRP A 71 -7.51 3.44 -23.52
N SER A 72 -6.60 2.70 -22.85
CA SER A 72 -6.05 3.08 -21.54
C SER A 72 -4.57 3.49 -21.58
N SER A 73 -3.87 3.23 -22.68
CA SER A 73 -2.45 3.55 -22.80
C SER A 73 -2.21 4.99 -23.23
N SER A 74 -1.50 5.78 -22.43
CA SER A 74 -1.11 7.16 -22.73
C SER A 74 -0.32 7.30 -24.05
N SER A 75 0.42 6.27 -24.44
CA SER A 75 1.25 6.26 -25.65
C SER A 75 0.48 5.84 -26.91
N LYS A 76 -0.59 5.05 -26.79
CA LYS A 76 -1.29 4.47 -27.94
C LYS A 76 -2.50 5.30 -28.36
N GLY A 77 -3.54 5.38 -27.56
CA GLY A 77 -4.80 6.06 -27.90
C GLY A 77 -5.50 5.49 -29.15
N PHE A 78 -6.81 5.55 -29.22
CA PHE A 78 -7.57 5.10 -30.38
C PHE A 78 -7.73 6.23 -31.40
N SER A 79 -7.45 5.98 -32.71
CA SER A 79 -7.53 6.97 -33.78
C SER A 79 -8.03 6.41 -35.12
N ASP A 80 -8.56 5.19 -35.12
CA ASP A 80 -9.12 4.59 -36.35
C ASP A 80 -10.60 4.97 -36.50
N TRP A 81 -10.85 6.10 -37.16
CA TRP A 81 -12.19 6.65 -37.33
C TRP A 81 -13.09 5.85 -38.30
N SER A 82 -12.56 4.80 -38.95
CA SER A 82 -13.31 3.90 -39.82
C SER A 82 -14.12 2.86 -39.03
N LYS A 83 -13.66 2.51 -37.83
CA LYS A 83 -14.22 1.43 -37.00
C LYS A 83 -15.29 1.94 -36.05
N LYS A 84 -16.51 2.20 -36.53
CA LYS A 84 -17.63 2.65 -35.70
C LYS A 84 -18.05 1.68 -34.59
N GLY A 85 -17.79 0.37 -34.74
CA GLY A 85 -18.08 -0.68 -33.76
C GLY A 85 -17.16 -0.70 -32.55
N SER A 86 -15.95 -0.14 -32.66
CA SER A 86 -14.90 -0.26 -31.61
C SER A 86 -15.29 0.37 -30.27
N LEU A 87 -16.18 1.37 -30.26
CA LEU A 87 -16.74 1.91 -29.01
C LEU A 87 -17.58 0.87 -28.25
N LYS A 88 -18.45 0.14 -28.95
CA LYS A 88 -19.26 -0.93 -28.35
C LYS A 88 -18.41 -2.12 -27.95
N GLU A 89 -17.42 -2.50 -28.77
CA GLU A 89 -16.47 -3.56 -28.47
C GLU A 89 -15.64 -3.25 -27.23
N HIS A 90 -15.21 -1.98 -27.07
CA HIS A 90 -14.46 -1.53 -25.87
C HIS A 90 -15.31 -1.63 -24.61
N VAL A 91 -16.57 -1.19 -24.66
CA VAL A 91 -17.50 -1.29 -23.51
C VAL A 91 -17.73 -2.75 -23.13
N GLY A 92 -17.94 -3.60 -24.13
CA GLY A 92 -18.15 -5.04 -23.92
C GLY A 92 -19.41 -5.37 -23.10
N ASN A 93 -19.37 -6.51 -22.42
CA ASN A 93 -20.43 -6.99 -21.52
C ASN A 93 -20.21 -6.51 -20.06
N VAL A 94 -21.08 -6.94 -19.17
CA VAL A 94 -21.07 -6.57 -17.73
C VAL A 94 -19.74 -6.94 -17.04
N ASP A 95 -19.08 -8.02 -17.45
CA ASP A 95 -17.82 -8.49 -16.88
C ASP A 95 -16.59 -7.90 -17.57
N SER A 96 -16.75 -7.03 -18.54
CA SER A 96 -15.65 -6.42 -19.27
C SER A 96 -14.76 -5.57 -18.37
N HIS A 97 -13.49 -5.39 -18.77
CA HIS A 97 -12.57 -4.51 -18.06
C HIS A 97 -13.08 -3.07 -17.98
N HIS A 98 -13.77 -2.59 -19.04
CA HIS A 98 -14.40 -1.28 -19.04
C HIS A 98 -15.50 -1.17 -17.98
N SER A 99 -16.41 -2.16 -17.91
CA SER A 99 -17.50 -2.17 -16.93
C SER A 99 -16.98 -2.21 -15.49
N LYS A 100 -15.95 -3.00 -15.22
CA LYS A 100 -15.28 -3.03 -13.90
C LYS A 100 -14.61 -1.70 -13.55
N ALA A 101 -13.92 -1.07 -14.51
CA ALA A 101 -13.32 0.25 -14.32
C ALA A 101 -14.37 1.35 -14.11
N ALA A 102 -15.46 1.32 -14.87
CA ALA A 102 -16.60 2.23 -14.72
C ALA A 102 -17.26 2.07 -13.34
N GLN A 103 -17.43 0.84 -12.87
CA GLN A 103 -17.98 0.55 -11.55
C GLN A 103 -17.08 1.10 -10.43
N LYS A 104 -15.75 0.89 -10.52
CA LYS A 104 -14.78 1.47 -9.57
C LYS A 104 -14.84 3.00 -9.56
N CYS A 105 -14.95 3.63 -10.75
CA CYS A 105 -15.13 5.07 -10.87
C CYS A 105 -16.41 5.54 -10.19
N HIS A 106 -17.52 4.87 -10.46
CA HIS A 106 -18.82 5.18 -9.88
C HIS A 106 -18.80 5.02 -8.34
N TYR A 107 -18.20 3.97 -7.81
CA TYR A 107 -18.03 3.79 -6.37
C TYR A 107 -17.19 4.91 -5.75
N LEU A 108 -16.10 5.28 -6.39
CA LEU A 108 -15.24 6.36 -5.87
C LEU A 108 -15.96 7.71 -5.86
N MET A 109 -16.69 8.04 -6.93
CA MET A 109 -17.44 9.29 -7.03
C MET A 109 -18.64 9.36 -6.07
N ASN A 110 -19.27 8.24 -5.80
CA ASN A 110 -20.46 8.18 -4.95
C ASN A 110 -20.14 7.89 -3.48
N GLN A 111 -18.89 7.57 -3.12
CA GLN A 111 -18.50 7.26 -1.73
C GLN A 111 -18.91 8.37 -0.75
N LYS A 112 -18.67 9.64 -1.10
CA LYS A 112 -19.14 10.78 -0.28
C LYS A 112 -20.65 10.93 -0.28
N LYS A 113 -21.31 10.80 -1.42
CA LYS A 113 -22.78 10.87 -1.51
C LYS A 113 -23.45 9.73 -0.74
N HIS A 114 -22.93 8.50 -0.82
CA HIS A 114 -23.46 7.37 -0.07
C HIS A 114 -23.28 7.52 1.45
N MET A 115 -22.16 8.05 1.92
CA MET A 115 -21.97 8.34 3.34
C MET A 115 -22.92 9.46 3.80
N ASP A 116 -22.97 10.58 3.08
CA ASP A 116 -23.83 11.71 3.44
C ASP A 116 -25.34 11.36 3.33
N GLU A 117 -25.76 10.58 2.32
CA GLU A 117 -27.16 10.15 2.19
C GLU A 117 -27.54 9.07 3.19
N ASN A 118 -26.65 8.13 3.50
CA ASN A 118 -26.91 7.12 4.53
C ASN A 118 -26.87 7.74 5.92
N MET A 119 -25.99 8.69 6.20
CA MET A 119 -26.00 9.44 7.46
C MET A 119 -27.26 10.30 7.63
N LYS A 120 -27.80 10.88 6.53
CA LYS A 120 -29.07 11.62 6.56
C LYS A 120 -30.29 10.71 6.80
N LYS A 121 -30.18 9.41 6.52
CA LYS A 121 -31.25 8.42 6.75
C LYS A 121 -31.19 7.77 8.13
N LEU A 122 -30.08 7.90 8.86
CA LEU A 122 -29.96 7.36 10.21
C LEU A 122 -30.73 8.21 11.21
N THR A 123 -31.46 7.56 12.10
CA THR A 123 -32.05 8.25 13.25
C THR A 123 -30.95 8.76 14.19
N LYS A 124 -31.25 9.77 15.01
CA LYS A 124 -30.30 10.27 16.02
C LYS A 124 -29.81 9.15 16.93
N GLU A 125 -30.67 8.23 17.28
CA GLU A 125 -30.36 7.06 18.13
C GLU A 125 -29.37 6.11 17.43
N GLU A 126 -29.56 5.86 16.14
CA GLU A 126 -28.63 5.03 15.35
C GLU A 126 -27.26 5.70 15.17
N MET A 127 -27.22 7.02 15.01
CA MET A 127 -25.96 7.75 14.99
C MET A 127 -25.20 7.65 16.31
N ILE A 128 -25.90 7.82 17.43
CA ILE A 128 -25.34 7.66 18.77
C ILE A 128 -24.84 6.23 18.98
N ALA A 129 -25.63 5.23 18.60
CA ALA A 129 -25.25 3.83 18.71
C ALA A 129 -24.00 3.49 17.85
N ASN A 130 -23.91 4.02 16.63
CA ASN A 130 -22.73 3.85 15.78
C ASN A 130 -21.49 4.52 16.36
N TYR A 131 -21.65 5.72 16.91
CA TYR A 131 -20.57 6.46 17.57
C TYR A 131 -19.97 5.66 18.73
N TYR A 132 -20.79 5.18 19.67
CA TYR A 132 -20.28 4.46 20.84
C TYR A 132 -19.70 3.09 20.49
N ARG A 133 -20.24 2.39 19.48
CA ARG A 133 -19.63 1.15 18.96
C ARG A 133 -18.24 1.41 18.37
N LEU A 134 -18.13 2.43 17.51
CA LEU A 134 -16.86 2.80 16.92
C LEU A 134 -15.86 3.26 17.99
N LEU A 135 -16.31 4.08 18.94
CA LEU A 135 -15.48 4.56 20.04
C LEU A 135 -14.88 3.40 20.85
N GLY A 136 -15.71 2.42 21.23
CA GLY A 136 -15.22 1.24 21.93
C GLY A 136 -14.19 0.44 21.12
N SER A 137 -14.45 0.22 19.84
CA SER A 137 -13.51 -0.47 18.96
C SER A 137 -12.19 0.31 18.76
N VAL A 138 -12.25 1.62 18.60
CA VAL A 138 -11.06 2.48 18.47
C VAL A 138 -10.24 2.49 19.76
N MET A 139 -10.89 2.59 20.93
CA MET A 139 -10.20 2.56 22.23
C MET A 139 -9.50 1.21 22.47
N SER A 140 -10.16 0.10 22.10
CA SER A 140 -9.58 -1.25 22.21
C SER A 140 -8.39 -1.43 21.28
N ALA A 141 -8.52 -0.98 20.03
CA ALA A 141 -7.45 -1.01 19.06
C ALA A 141 -6.25 -0.17 19.53
N ARG A 142 -6.50 1.04 20.00
CA ARG A 142 -5.46 1.94 20.54
C ARG A 142 -4.69 1.28 21.68
N PHE A 143 -5.40 0.72 22.66
CA PHE A 143 -4.78 0.02 23.79
C PHE A 143 -3.87 -1.12 23.33
N CYS A 144 -4.34 -1.95 22.37
CA CYS A 144 -3.53 -3.05 21.83
C CYS A 144 -2.29 -2.52 21.11
N LEU A 145 -2.43 -1.45 20.31
CA LEU A 145 -1.29 -0.84 19.57
C LEU A 145 -0.25 -0.23 20.51
N GLU A 146 -0.67 0.57 21.49
CA GLU A 146 0.22 1.24 22.47
C GLU A 146 1.02 0.24 23.31
N ASN A 147 0.44 -0.93 23.59
CA ASN A 147 1.07 -1.95 24.43
C ASN A 147 1.66 -3.12 23.62
N SER A 148 1.69 -3.04 22.29
CA SER A 148 2.19 -4.11 21.39
C SER A 148 1.52 -5.47 21.64
N LEU A 149 0.21 -5.47 21.92
CA LEU A 149 -0.57 -6.67 22.23
C LEU A 149 -1.18 -7.26 20.95
N PRO A 150 -1.29 -8.60 20.84
CA PRO A 150 -1.97 -9.25 19.74
C PRO A 150 -3.47 -8.96 19.79
N PHE A 151 -4.05 -8.62 18.65
CA PHE A 151 -5.48 -8.30 18.56
C PHE A 151 -6.35 -9.55 18.73
N ARG A 152 -5.90 -10.67 18.15
CA ARG A 152 -6.69 -11.89 18.01
C ARG A 152 -6.21 -12.99 18.94
N GLY A 153 -7.14 -13.85 19.38
CA GLY A 153 -6.86 -15.12 20.02
C GLY A 153 -6.76 -16.27 19.01
N HIS A 154 -6.42 -17.44 19.48
CA HIS A 154 -6.45 -18.67 18.67
C HIS A 154 -7.87 -19.07 18.31
N ASP A 155 -8.81 -18.85 19.23
CA ASP A 155 -10.24 -19.11 19.08
C ASP A 155 -11.03 -17.88 19.52
N GLU A 156 -11.76 -17.27 18.58
CA GLU A 156 -12.60 -16.08 18.80
C GLU A 156 -14.09 -16.45 18.99
N SER A 157 -14.43 -17.74 19.17
CA SER A 157 -15.81 -18.19 19.42
C SER A 157 -16.33 -17.63 20.74
N GLU A 158 -17.66 -17.54 20.88
CA GLU A 158 -18.29 -17.04 22.10
C GLU A 158 -18.03 -17.95 23.30
N GLU A 159 -17.66 -19.22 23.08
CA GLU A 159 -17.35 -20.23 24.10
C GLU A 159 -15.89 -20.20 24.57
N SER A 160 -15.04 -19.46 23.85
CA SER A 160 -13.60 -19.38 24.14
C SER A 160 -13.31 -18.54 25.39
N ASN A 161 -12.48 -19.07 26.29
CA ASN A 161 -11.98 -18.33 27.46
C ASN A 161 -10.99 -17.21 27.09
N SER A 162 -10.44 -17.21 25.84
CA SER A 162 -9.47 -16.22 25.36
C SER A 162 -9.73 -15.88 23.89
N GLN A 163 -10.69 -15.01 23.65
CA GLN A 163 -11.08 -14.53 22.32
C GLN A 163 -10.07 -13.55 21.70
N GLY A 164 -8.99 -13.22 22.41
CA GLY A 164 -7.99 -12.25 21.99
C GLY A 164 -8.12 -10.92 22.72
N MET A 165 -7.01 -10.17 22.71
CA MET A 165 -6.87 -8.98 23.55
C MET A 165 -7.83 -7.86 23.14
N PHE A 166 -8.07 -7.70 21.84
CA PHE A 166 -9.02 -6.69 21.35
C PHE A 166 -10.43 -6.87 21.95
N LEU A 167 -10.96 -8.09 21.92
CA LEU A 167 -12.28 -8.37 22.48
C LEU A 167 -12.28 -8.29 24.00
N SER A 168 -11.22 -8.75 24.68
CA SER A 168 -11.07 -8.67 26.12
C SER A 168 -11.08 -7.21 26.62
N VAL A 169 -10.34 -6.33 25.94
CA VAL A 169 -10.29 -4.89 26.26
C VAL A 169 -11.64 -4.23 25.96
N LEU A 170 -12.28 -4.58 24.83
CA LEU A 170 -13.61 -4.07 24.50
C LEU A 170 -14.64 -4.49 25.56
N ASN A 171 -14.56 -5.71 26.06
CA ASN A 171 -15.44 -6.18 27.15
C ASN A 171 -15.20 -5.39 28.45
N LEU A 172 -13.94 -5.19 28.81
CA LEU A 172 -13.58 -4.36 29.99
C LEU A 172 -14.12 -2.94 29.87
N ILE A 173 -13.96 -2.29 28.72
CA ILE A 173 -14.49 -0.95 28.45
C ILE A 173 -16.02 -0.96 28.52
N SER A 174 -16.67 -1.96 27.90
CA SER A 174 -18.13 -2.08 27.87
C SER A 174 -18.74 -2.27 29.25
N THR A 175 -18.03 -2.99 30.12
CA THR A 175 -18.49 -3.23 31.50
C THR A 175 -18.39 -1.96 32.37
N ASN A 176 -17.36 -1.15 32.14
CA ASN A 176 -17.08 0.05 32.96
C ASN A 176 -17.64 1.35 32.39
N HIS A 177 -18.05 1.37 31.11
CA HIS A 177 -18.62 2.54 30.46
C HIS A 177 -20.06 2.26 29.99
N PRO A 178 -21.09 2.65 30.72
CA PRO A 178 -22.50 2.28 30.45
C PRO A 178 -22.98 2.61 29.05
N GLU A 179 -22.57 3.78 28.50
CA GLU A 179 -22.98 4.20 27.15
C GLU A 179 -22.34 3.34 26.05
N ILE A 180 -21.07 2.94 26.21
CA ILE A 180 -20.41 2.02 25.27
C ILE A 180 -21.01 0.63 25.41
N GLY A 181 -21.19 0.15 26.64
CA GLY A 181 -21.77 -1.17 26.94
C GLY A 181 -23.17 -1.38 26.34
N LYS A 182 -23.98 -0.32 26.27
CA LYS A 182 -25.32 -0.35 25.67
C LYS A 182 -25.33 -0.79 24.20
N TYR A 183 -24.24 -0.51 23.46
CA TYR A 183 -24.22 -0.67 22.00
C TYR A 183 -23.12 -1.60 21.47
N THR A 184 -22.34 -2.23 22.36
CA THR A 184 -21.20 -3.09 21.98
C THR A 184 -21.45 -4.56 22.29
N LEU A 185 -20.62 -5.45 21.77
CA LEU A 185 -20.61 -6.90 21.99
C LEU A 185 -21.99 -7.54 21.80
N GLY A 186 -22.54 -8.19 22.82
CA GLY A 186 -23.84 -8.85 22.80
C GLY A 186 -25.02 -7.89 22.60
N ASN A 187 -24.87 -6.62 22.98
CA ASN A 187 -25.89 -5.59 22.85
C ASN A 187 -25.90 -4.92 21.47
N ALA A 188 -24.88 -5.22 20.63
CA ALA A 188 -24.82 -4.71 19.25
C ALA A 188 -25.68 -5.56 18.30
N LYS A 189 -26.24 -4.91 17.27
CA LYS A 189 -26.90 -5.64 16.16
C LYS A 189 -25.88 -6.61 15.53
N LYS A 190 -26.26 -7.88 15.29
CA LYS A 190 -25.37 -8.95 14.81
C LYS A 190 -24.51 -8.55 13.61
N ASN A 191 -25.08 -7.78 12.67
CA ASN A 191 -24.39 -7.34 11.44
C ASN A 191 -23.58 -6.04 11.61
N ASN A 192 -23.50 -5.46 12.81
CA ASN A 192 -22.85 -4.18 13.06
C ASN A 192 -22.14 -4.13 14.42
N LYS A 193 -21.39 -5.19 14.76
CA LYS A 193 -20.61 -5.25 16.02
C LYS A 193 -19.33 -4.40 15.96
N LEU A 194 -18.81 -4.09 14.77
CA LEU A 194 -17.54 -3.41 14.51
C LEU A 194 -16.29 -4.08 15.11
N THR A 195 -16.36 -5.40 15.30
CA THR A 195 -15.29 -6.21 15.92
C THR A 195 -14.59 -7.16 14.94
N SER A 196 -15.05 -7.24 13.69
CA SER A 196 -14.49 -8.18 12.72
C SER A 196 -13.02 -7.88 12.40
N PRO A 197 -12.22 -8.90 12.01
CA PRO A 197 -10.81 -8.71 11.62
C PRO A 197 -10.61 -7.67 10.53
N LYS A 198 -11.57 -7.54 9.62
CA LYS A 198 -11.55 -6.53 8.56
C LYS A 198 -11.65 -5.12 9.16
N ILE A 199 -12.61 -4.89 10.05
CA ILE A 199 -12.79 -3.60 10.73
C ILE A 199 -11.58 -3.27 11.61
N GLN A 200 -11.02 -4.24 12.32
CA GLN A 200 -9.80 -4.06 13.10
C GLN A 200 -8.66 -3.56 12.20
N LYS A 201 -8.44 -4.17 11.04
CA LYS A 201 -7.44 -3.72 10.06
C LYS A 201 -7.72 -2.30 9.55
N GLU A 202 -8.96 -1.98 9.23
CA GLU A 202 -9.34 -0.63 8.78
C GLU A 202 -9.07 0.43 9.85
N ILE A 203 -9.34 0.13 11.13
CA ILE A 203 -9.02 1.01 12.26
C ILE A 203 -7.49 1.19 12.38
N ILE A 204 -6.71 0.09 12.31
CA ILE A 204 -5.24 0.13 12.34
C ILE A 204 -4.69 0.98 11.18
N GLU A 205 -5.24 0.83 9.98
CA GLU A 205 -4.85 1.65 8.84
C GLU A 205 -5.14 3.15 9.05
N CYS A 206 -6.25 3.49 9.71
CA CYS A 206 -6.54 4.88 10.08
C CYS A 206 -5.49 5.42 11.06
N PHE A 207 -5.14 4.66 12.10
CA PHE A 207 -4.07 5.04 13.03
C PHE A 207 -2.73 5.23 12.29
N SER A 208 -2.35 4.28 11.44
CA SER A 208 -1.12 4.36 10.65
C SER A 208 -1.08 5.63 9.78
N LYS A 209 -2.18 5.94 9.10
CA LYS A 209 -2.28 7.14 8.24
C LYS A 209 -2.16 8.44 9.05
N GLU A 210 -2.83 8.53 10.20
CA GLU A 210 -2.77 9.73 11.04
C GLU A 210 -1.40 9.91 11.70
N VAL A 211 -0.75 8.83 12.14
CA VAL A 211 0.62 8.87 12.66
C VAL A 211 1.61 9.32 11.58
N THR A 212 1.56 8.70 10.39
CA THR A 212 2.42 9.10 9.25
C THR A 212 2.20 10.56 8.87
N LYS A 213 0.94 11.00 8.80
CA LYS A 213 0.60 12.40 8.52
C LYS A 213 1.15 13.35 9.58
N SER A 214 1.07 12.99 10.86
CA SER A 214 1.65 13.76 11.96
C SER A 214 3.16 13.88 11.86
N ILE A 215 3.86 12.77 11.54
CA ILE A 215 5.31 12.76 11.33
C ILE A 215 5.68 13.67 10.15
N CYS A 216 5.01 13.51 9.01
CA CYS A 216 5.28 14.33 7.82
C CYS A 216 4.98 15.81 8.03
N ALA A 217 3.95 16.14 8.85
CA ALA A 217 3.65 17.52 9.23
C ALA A 217 4.72 18.15 10.12
N GLN A 218 5.43 17.35 10.94
CA GLN A 218 6.56 17.84 11.75
C GLN A 218 7.79 18.12 10.86
N ILE A 219 8.01 17.32 9.82
CA ILE A 219 9.09 17.55 8.85
C ILE A 219 8.77 18.75 7.96
N LYS A 220 7.55 18.81 7.43
CA LYS A 220 7.01 19.88 6.59
C LYS A 220 7.98 20.28 5.46
N ASP A 221 8.51 21.51 5.54
CA ASP A 221 9.44 22.07 4.54
C ASP A 221 10.92 21.92 4.97
N ASP A 222 11.17 21.29 6.10
CA ASP A 222 12.51 21.09 6.65
C ASP A 222 13.21 19.88 6.03
N VAL A 223 14.45 19.68 6.40
CA VAL A 223 15.32 18.61 5.88
C VAL A 223 15.27 17.37 6.77
N PHE A 224 15.52 16.21 6.17
CA PHE A 224 15.54 14.93 6.90
C PHE A 224 16.58 13.96 6.35
N GLY A 225 16.94 12.98 7.16
CA GLY A 225 17.69 11.78 6.76
C GLY A 225 16.73 10.67 6.37
N LEU A 226 17.07 9.94 5.32
CA LEU A 226 16.34 8.76 4.84
C LEU A 226 17.11 7.51 5.24
N LEU A 227 16.48 6.60 5.98
CA LEU A 227 17.04 5.31 6.33
C LEU A 227 16.20 4.22 5.65
N VAL A 228 16.88 3.30 4.99
CA VAL A 228 16.24 2.22 4.22
C VAL A 228 16.88 0.89 4.59
N ASP A 229 16.06 -0.13 4.74
CA ASP A 229 16.49 -1.50 4.96
C ASP A 229 15.65 -2.46 4.15
N GLU A 230 16.29 -3.45 3.53
CA GLU A 230 15.62 -4.48 2.72
C GLU A 230 15.54 -5.79 3.49
N SER A 231 14.41 -6.45 3.38
CA SER A 231 14.20 -7.76 3.99
C SER A 231 13.17 -8.55 3.19
N SER A 232 13.38 -9.85 3.06
CA SER A 232 12.35 -10.75 2.54
C SER A 232 11.44 -11.20 3.67
N ASP A 233 10.14 -11.23 3.44
CA ASP A 233 9.18 -11.76 4.40
C ASP A 233 9.17 -13.29 4.45
N VAL A 234 8.32 -13.88 5.29
CA VAL A 234 8.18 -15.34 5.43
C VAL A 234 7.67 -15.99 4.14
N SER A 235 7.01 -15.22 3.28
CA SER A 235 6.49 -15.65 1.97
C SER A 235 7.51 -15.46 0.84
N LEU A 236 8.74 -15.01 1.16
CA LEU A 236 9.81 -14.65 0.20
C LEU A 236 9.46 -13.47 -0.70
N GLU A 237 8.59 -12.59 -0.23
CA GLU A 237 8.31 -11.33 -0.91
C GLU A 237 9.28 -10.24 -0.40
N GLU A 238 9.90 -9.53 -1.35
CA GLU A 238 10.86 -8.48 -1.02
C GLU A 238 10.14 -7.24 -0.48
N GLN A 239 10.61 -6.75 0.65
CA GLN A 239 10.07 -5.62 1.38
C GLN A 239 11.16 -4.61 1.69
N MET A 240 10.81 -3.34 1.59
CA MET A 240 11.67 -2.22 1.92
C MET A 240 11.07 -1.44 3.09
N ALA A 241 11.76 -1.40 4.22
CA ALA A 241 11.41 -0.57 5.36
C ALA A 241 11.98 0.84 5.17
N VAL A 242 11.16 1.86 5.39
CA VAL A 242 11.56 3.27 5.27
C VAL A 242 11.37 3.99 6.59
N VAL A 243 12.44 4.59 7.09
CA VAL A 243 12.49 5.39 8.31
C VAL A 243 13.03 6.78 7.96
N VAL A 244 12.49 7.80 8.58
CA VAL A 244 12.97 9.18 8.45
C VAL A 244 13.57 9.65 9.77
N ARG A 245 14.71 10.35 9.68
CA ARG A 245 15.38 10.99 10.81
C ARG A 245 15.33 12.50 10.63
N TYR A 246 14.73 13.19 11.56
CA TYR A 246 14.51 14.65 11.50
C TYR A 246 14.65 15.30 12.87
N VAL A 247 14.68 16.61 12.90
CA VAL A 247 14.67 17.40 14.14
C VAL A 247 13.25 17.91 14.36
N ASP A 248 12.67 17.63 15.52
CA ASP A 248 11.34 18.13 15.86
C ASP A 248 11.36 19.62 16.26
N ILE A 249 10.19 20.19 16.45
CA ILE A 249 10.04 21.60 16.84
C ILE A 249 10.69 21.99 18.18
N LEU A 250 11.03 20.99 19.00
CA LEU A 250 11.73 21.17 20.27
C LEU A 250 13.25 21.05 20.13
N GLY A 251 13.77 20.84 18.91
CA GLY A 251 15.18 20.63 18.63
C GLY A 251 15.66 19.21 18.93
N ALA A 252 14.77 18.26 19.22
CA ALA A 252 15.13 16.88 19.48
C ALA A 252 15.22 16.07 18.17
N VAL A 253 16.26 15.24 18.05
CA VAL A 253 16.40 14.32 16.93
C VAL A 253 15.38 13.18 17.10
N ARG A 254 14.57 12.95 16.08
CA ARG A 254 13.60 11.85 16.00
C ARG A 254 13.93 10.91 14.86
N GLU A 255 13.75 9.63 15.12
CA GLU A 255 13.68 8.61 14.07
C GLU A 255 12.28 8.03 14.07
N SER A 256 11.62 8.08 12.92
CA SER A 256 10.22 7.65 12.80
C SER A 256 10.06 6.71 11.61
N PHE A 257 9.52 5.54 11.89
CA PHE A 257 9.14 4.58 10.86
C PHE A 257 7.95 5.12 10.05
N ILE A 258 8.09 5.10 8.73
CA ILE A 258 7.04 5.56 7.81
C ILE A 258 6.24 4.40 7.26
N ARG A 259 6.92 3.41 6.66
CA ARG A 259 6.23 2.31 5.98
C ARG A 259 7.15 1.14 5.65
N ILE A 260 6.55 -0.05 5.54
CA ILE A 260 7.09 -1.15 4.75
C ILE A 260 6.45 -1.08 3.37
N VAL A 261 7.28 -1.07 2.33
CA VAL A 261 6.87 -1.04 0.92
C VAL A 261 7.22 -2.37 0.29
N HIS A 262 6.24 -3.05 -0.29
CA HIS A 262 6.51 -4.23 -1.11
C HIS A 262 7.18 -3.77 -2.42
N VAL A 263 8.28 -4.41 -2.80
CA VAL A 263 9.03 -4.15 -4.02
C VAL A 263 9.09 -5.42 -4.87
N LYS A 264 8.99 -5.28 -6.18
CA LYS A 264 8.96 -6.43 -7.10
C LYS A 264 10.33 -7.11 -7.22
N ASP A 265 11.37 -6.35 -7.01
CA ASP A 265 12.77 -6.77 -7.06
C ASP A 265 13.62 -5.78 -6.26
N THR A 266 14.86 -6.15 -5.99
CA THR A 266 15.84 -5.33 -5.26
C THR A 266 16.71 -4.46 -6.18
N ALA A 267 16.30 -4.23 -7.44
CA ALA A 267 17.04 -3.34 -8.33
C ALA A 267 17.00 -1.90 -7.80
N SER A 268 18.12 -1.21 -7.85
CA SER A 268 18.25 0.17 -7.34
C SER A 268 17.25 1.15 -7.96
N THR A 269 16.87 0.95 -9.22
CA THR A 269 15.84 1.74 -9.89
C THR A 269 14.44 1.49 -9.36
N THR A 270 14.12 0.24 -9.03
CA THR A 270 12.83 -0.15 -8.40
C THR A 270 12.72 0.45 -7.00
N LEU A 271 13.79 0.35 -6.21
CA LEU A 271 13.86 0.93 -4.87
C LEU A 271 13.74 2.46 -4.90
N LYS A 272 14.47 3.11 -5.81
CA LYS A 272 14.40 4.57 -5.98
C LYS A 272 12.99 5.03 -6.34
N GLN A 273 12.33 4.36 -7.28
CA GLN A 273 10.96 4.67 -7.66
C GLN A 273 9.99 4.51 -6.49
N ALA A 274 10.12 3.42 -5.72
CA ALA A 274 9.30 3.17 -4.55
C ALA A 274 9.48 4.24 -3.46
N ILE A 275 10.71 4.73 -3.27
CA ILE A 275 11.01 5.85 -2.36
C ILE A 275 10.37 7.14 -2.87
N ASP A 276 10.51 7.48 -4.14
CA ASP A 276 9.94 8.69 -4.72
C ASP A 276 8.42 8.69 -4.61
N ASP A 277 7.76 7.58 -4.90
CA ASP A 277 6.32 7.43 -4.78
C ASP A 277 5.85 7.54 -3.32
N LEU A 278 6.60 6.96 -2.38
CA LEU A 278 6.31 7.06 -0.95
C LEU A 278 6.45 8.50 -0.46
N LEU A 279 7.53 9.19 -0.79
CA LEU A 279 7.75 10.59 -0.41
C LEU A 279 6.67 11.50 -1.01
N ALA A 280 6.40 11.35 -2.30
CA ALA A 280 5.38 12.13 -3.00
C ALA A 280 3.97 11.92 -2.42
N SER A 281 3.61 10.68 -2.06
CA SER A 281 2.32 10.36 -1.45
C SER A 281 2.13 11.01 -0.07
N ASN A 282 3.24 11.32 0.62
CA ASN A 282 3.27 11.98 1.92
C ASN A 282 3.64 13.47 1.84
N GLN A 283 3.63 14.07 0.65
CA GLN A 283 3.97 15.48 0.40
C GLN A 283 5.41 15.86 0.78
N LEU A 284 6.31 14.88 0.82
CA LEU A 284 7.74 15.07 1.01
C LEU A 284 8.47 14.99 -0.35
N SER A 285 9.69 15.53 -0.38
CA SER A 285 10.49 15.57 -1.59
C SER A 285 11.87 14.97 -1.35
N ILE A 286 12.41 14.26 -2.34
CA ILE A 286 13.80 13.80 -2.33
C ILE A 286 14.81 14.94 -2.17
N LYS A 287 14.44 16.17 -2.53
CA LYS A 287 15.28 17.37 -2.37
C LYS A 287 15.45 17.82 -0.93
N GLN A 288 14.59 17.39 -0.03
CA GLN A 288 14.70 17.64 1.41
C GLN A 288 15.67 16.67 2.10
N VAL A 289 16.05 15.58 1.44
CA VAL A 289 16.95 14.59 2.00
C VAL A 289 18.36 15.17 2.14
N ARG A 290 18.94 15.13 3.34
CA ARG A 290 20.33 15.56 3.63
C ARG A 290 21.24 14.40 3.97
N GLY A 291 20.69 13.26 4.34
CA GLY A 291 21.43 12.05 4.59
C GLY A 291 20.67 10.84 4.09
N GLN A 292 21.39 9.84 3.61
CA GLN A 292 20.83 8.56 3.21
C GLN A 292 21.65 7.45 3.86
N GLY A 293 21.00 6.56 4.62
CA GLY A 293 21.64 5.52 5.41
C GLY A 293 21.06 4.14 5.11
N TYR A 294 21.90 3.21 4.69
CA TYR A 294 21.55 1.81 4.45
C TYR A 294 22.81 0.94 4.37
N ASP A 295 22.64 -0.33 4.11
CA ASP A 295 23.74 -1.30 4.09
C ASP A 295 24.72 -1.10 2.93
N GLY A 296 25.73 -1.99 2.86
CA GLY A 296 26.78 -1.95 1.83
C GLY A 296 26.52 -2.83 0.63
N ALA A 297 25.30 -3.34 0.43
CA ALA A 297 24.96 -4.18 -0.72
C ALA A 297 25.17 -3.43 -2.05
N SER A 298 25.44 -4.14 -3.13
CA SER A 298 25.82 -3.55 -4.41
C SER A 298 24.71 -2.72 -5.04
N ASN A 299 23.45 -3.14 -4.90
CA ASN A 299 22.26 -2.40 -5.34
C ASN A 299 22.04 -1.12 -4.54
N MET A 300 22.47 -1.08 -3.27
CA MET A 300 22.36 0.06 -2.38
C MET A 300 23.51 1.04 -2.54
N ARG A 301 24.77 0.57 -2.37
CA ARG A 301 25.98 1.40 -2.31
C ARG A 301 26.65 1.61 -3.66
N GLY A 302 26.31 0.84 -4.71
CA GLY A 302 27.00 0.86 -6.01
C GLY A 302 27.34 2.27 -6.51
N GLU A 303 28.56 2.45 -6.97
CA GLU A 303 29.14 3.78 -7.29
C GLU A 303 28.42 4.47 -8.45
N PHE A 304 28.02 3.72 -9.46
CA PHE A 304 27.43 4.27 -10.69
C PHE A 304 25.90 4.14 -10.73
N ASN A 305 25.37 2.99 -10.34
CA ASN A 305 23.96 2.64 -10.51
C ASN A 305 23.29 2.15 -9.22
N GLY A 306 23.95 2.24 -8.06
CA GLY A 306 23.33 1.93 -6.79
C GLY A 306 22.32 3.00 -6.35
N LEU A 307 21.44 2.67 -5.43
CA LEU A 307 20.45 3.59 -4.87
C LEU A 307 21.09 4.91 -4.41
N LYS A 308 22.28 4.82 -3.76
CA LYS A 308 23.10 5.98 -3.39
C LYS A 308 23.34 6.92 -4.56
N ALA A 309 23.82 6.38 -5.69
CA ALA A 309 24.17 7.17 -6.85
C ALA A 309 22.93 7.79 -7.50
N LEU A 310 21.84 7.06 -7.56
CA LEU A 310 20.57 7.56 -8.11
C LEU A 310 20.00 8.72 -7.27
N ILE A 311 20.04 8.62 -5.94
CA ILE A 311 19.60 9.70 -5.06
C ILE A 311 20.53 10.90 -5.16
N LEU A 312 21.86 10.72 -5.18
CA LEU A 312 22.83 11.81 -5.33
C LEU A 312 22.70 12.56 -6.65
N LYS A 313 22.30 11.87 -7.72
CA LYS A 313 22.02 12.49 -9.02
C LYS A 313 20.87 13.50 -8.95
N ASP A 314 19.82 13.17 -8.20
CA ASP A 314 18.66 14.05 -8.02
C ASP A 314 18.88 15.11 -6.92
N ASN A 315 19.67 14.77 -5.90
CA ASN A 315 19.99 15.63 -4.77
C ASN A 315 21.43 15.42 -4.28
N PRO A 316 22.40 16.22 -4.76
CA PRO A 316 23.80 16.11 -4.35
C PRO A 316 24.06 16.33 -2.85
N SER A 317 23.12 16.93 -2.14
CA SER A 317 23.23 17.19 -0.70
C SER A 317 22.83 15.99 0.18
N ALA A 318 22.34 14.90 -0.41
CA ALA A 318 21.95 13.69 0.31
C ALA A 318 23.17 12.80 0.59
N HIS A 319 23.96 13.12 1.62
CA HIS A 319 25.19 12.41 1.94
C HIS A 319 24.91 10.97 2.39
N TYR A 320 25.64 10.00 1.83
CA TYR A 320 25.50 8.59 2.17
C TYR A 320 26.30 8.22 3.42
N ILE A 321 25.66 7.47 4.30
CA ILE A 321 26.27 6.86 5.47
C ILE A 321 26.00 5.35 5.42
N HIS A 322 27.07 4.55 5.52
CA HIS A 322 26.94 3.11 5.62
C HIS A 322 26.44 2.71 7.02
N CYS A 323 25.44 1.85 7.08
CA CYS A 323 24.82 1.36 8.31
C CYS A 323 25.88 0.82 9.28
N PHE A 324 25.97 1.40 10.47
CA PHE A 324 26.96 0.98 11.47
C PHE A 324 26.71 -0.43 12.00
N ALA A 325 25.43 -0.85 12.11
CA ALA A 325 25.08 -2.21 12.49
C ALA A 325 25.61 -3.22 11.47
N HIS A 326 25.47 -2.92 10.18
CA HIS A 326 26.03 -3.75 9.11
C HIS A 326 27.55 -3.77 9.14
N GLN A 327 28.21 -2.62 9.36
CA GLN A 327 29.68 -2.56 9.52
C GLN A 327 30.16 -3.41 10.70
N LEU A 328 29.46 -3.33 11.85
CA LEU A 328 29.77 -4.17 13.02
C LEU A 328 29.60 -5.65 12.68
N GLN A 329 28.53 -6.04 11.99
CA GLN A 329 28.33 -7.40 11.51
C GLN A 329 29.50 -7.88 10.65
N LEU A 330 29.95 -7.06 9.70
CA LEU A 330 31.11 -7.40 8.85
C LEU A 330 32.38 -7.60 9.67
N VAL A 331 32.63 -6.77 10.69
CA VAL A 331 33.78 -6.90 11.60
C VAL A 331 33.69 -8.19 12.39
N ILE A 332 32.51 -8.50 12.96
CA ILE A 332 32.30 -9.75 13.73
C ILE A 332 32.57 -10.97 12.86
N VAL A 333 32.03 -10.98 11.63
CA VAL A 333 32.25 -12.06 10.66
C VAL A 333 33.75 -12.19 10.31
N ALA A 334 34.44 -11.06 10.10
CA ALA A 334 35.85 -11.06 9.77
C ALA A 334 36.70 -11.59 10.93
N VAL A 335 36.38 -11.23 12.16
CA VAL A 335 37.05 -11.75 13.39
C VAL A 335 36.76 -13.24 13.55
N ALA A 336 35.48 -13.65 13.43
CA ALA A 336 35.08 -15.05 13.56
C ALA A 336 35.83 -15.96 12.55
N LYS A 337 35.99 -15.51 11.32
CA LYS A 337 36.73 -16.22 10.27
C LYS A 337 38.22 -16.44 10.57
N LYS A 338 38.84 -15.60 11.43
CA LYS A 338 40.25 -15.74 11.85
C LYS A 338 40.46 -16.85 12.89
N HIS A 339 39.41 -17.27 13.60
CA HIS A 339 39.47 -18.33 14.60
C HIS A 339 39.01 -19.65 13.97
N ALA A 340 39.93 -20.60 13.74
CA ALA A 340 39.65 -21.85 13.04
C ALA A 340 38.45 -22.62 13.62
N GLY A 341 38.34 -22.76 14.91
CA GLY A 341 37.20 -23.46 15.56
C GLY A 341 35.86 -22.76 15.35
N VAL A 342 35.83 -21.42 15.43
CA VAL A 342 34.62 -20.62 15.21
C VAL A 342 34.21 -20.66 13.74
N LYS A 343 35.15 -20.55 12.84
CA LYS A 343 34.93 -20.67 11.39
C LYS A 343 34.28 -22.02 11.06
N THR A 344 34.90 -23.12 11.51
CA THR A 344 34.42 -24.49 11.28
C THR A 344 33.03 -24.69 11.87
N PHE A 345 32.76 -24.17 13.07
CA PHE A 345 31.41 -24.22 13.66
C PHE A 345 30.37 -23.56 12.78
N TYR A 346 30.60 -22.33 12.30
CA TYR A 346 29.66 -21.64 11.43
C TYR A 346 29.50 -22.28 10.06
N GLU A 347 30.55 -22.89 9.50
CA GLU A 347 30.48 -23.69 8.27
C GLU A 347 29.55 -24.89 8.43
N PHE A 348 29.71 -25.66 9.55
CA PHE A 348 28.79 -26.77 9.84
C PHE A 348 27.38 -26.31 10.10
N LEU A 349 27.18 -25.23 10.86
CA LEU A 349 25.85 -24.67 11.11
C LEU A 349 25.17 -24.25 9.82
N SER A 350 25.87 -23.54 8.94
CA SER A 350 25.37 -23.13 7.64
C SER A 350 25.00 -24.32 6.75
N MET A 351 25.82 -25.37 6.78
CA MET A 351 25.54 -26.61 6.06
C MET A 351 24.26 -27.30 6.58
N VAL A 352 24.07 -27.37 7.89
CA VAL A 352 22.87 -27.94 8.52
C VAL A 352 21.63 -27.12 8.14
N VAL A 353 21.69 -25.81 8.30
CA VAL A 353 20.57 -24.89 7.95
C VAL A 353 20.23 -25.04 6.47
N THR A 354 21.21 -25.02 5.58
CA THR A 354 20.99 -25.17 4.13
C THR A 354 20.35 -26.50 3.80
N ARG A 355 20.85 -27.62 4.38
CA ARG A 355 20.27 -28.95 4.16
C ARG A 355 18.85 -29.09 4.66
N VAL A 356 18.52 -28.51 5.81
CA VAL A 356 17.16 -28.52 6.34
C VAL A 356 16.25 -27.64 5.46
N SER A 357 16.72 -26.44 5.13
CA SER A 357 15.94 -25.46 4.34
C SER A 357 15.69 -25.90 2.88
N ALA A 358 16.55 -26.70 2.30
CA ALA A 358 16.41 -27.20 0.93
C ALA A 358 15.31 -28.27 0.75
N SER A 359 14.67 -28.75 1.82
CA SER A 359 13.64 -29.78 1.73
C SER A 359 12.39 -29.41 2.51
N CYS A 360 11.26 -29.29 1.82
CA CYS A 360 9.96 -29.06 2.45
C CYS A 360 9.65 -30.11 3.51
N LYS A 361 9.91 -31.39 3.22
CA LYS A 361 9.71 -32.49 4.16
C LYS A 361 10.50 -32.30 5.47
N ARG A 362 11.76 -31.89 5.40
CA ARG A 362 12.58 -31.64 6.60
C ARG A 362 12.14 -30.41 7.38
N LYS A 363 11.70 -29.36 6.69
CA LYS A 363 11.10 -28.19 7.34
C LYS A 363 9.83 -28.57 8.09
N ASP A 364 8.99 -29.40 7.50
CA ASP A 364 7.74 -29.78 8.12
C ASP A 364 7.97 -30.69 9.33
N MET A 365 8.90 -31.68 9.23
CA MET A 365 9.32 -32.49 10.40
C MET A 365 9.82 -31.62 11.56
N LEU A 366 10.64 -30.61 11.28
CA LEU A 366 11.16 -29.70 12.31
C LEU A 366 10.07 -28.81 12.92
N ARG A 367 9.05 -28.47 12.15
CA ARG A 367 7.87 -27.73 12.64
C ARG A 367 6.97 -28.59 13.53
N GLU A 368 6.80 -29.88 13.17
CA GLU A 368 6.02 -30.83 13.95
C GLU A 368 6.69 -31.13 15.30
N GLU A 369 8.01 -31.31 15.32
CA GLU A 369 8.78 -31.54 16.54
C GLU A 369 8.71 -30.33 17.48
N LYS A 370 8.82 -29.10 16.96
CA LYS A 370 8.62 -27.87 17.76
C LYS A 370 7.21 -27.77 18.35
N LYS A 371 6.17 -28.19 17.63
CA LYS A 371 4.81 -28.21 18.15
C LYS A 371 4.64 -29.23 19.28
N GLY A 372 5.30 -30.38 19.17
CA GLY A 372 5.31 -31.40 20.22
C GLY A 372 6.04 -30.98 21.49
N GLU A 373 7.08 -30.16 21.41
CA GLU A 373 7.79 -29.62 22.58
C GLU A 373 7.05 -28.47 23.25
N SER A 374 6.34 -27.61 22.50
CA SER A 374 5.50 -26.54 23.05
C SER A 374 4.32 -27.09 23.86
N GLY A 375 3.72 -28.20 23.41
CA GLY A 375 2.63 -28.87 24.14
C GLY A 375 3.07 -29.62 25.43
N LYS A 376 4.38 -29.78 25.65
CA LYS A 376 4.93 -30.41 26.87
C LYS A 376 5.36 -29.42 27.95
N ARG A 377 5.35 -28.11 27.66
CA ARG A 377 5.71 -27.06 28.62
C ARG A 377 4.50 -26.46 29.37
N ASP A 378 3.29 -26.81 28.94
CA ASP A 378 2.04 -26.32 29.53
C ASP A 378 1.32 -27.41 30.39
N THR A 379 2.05 -28.47 30.76
CA THR A 379 1.65 -29.48 31.76
C THR A 379 2.70 -29.49 32.86
#